data_56e524eddb003bc8e4673c8c5ca6c692
#
_entry.id   56e524eddb003bc8e4673c8c5ca6c692
#
_cell.length_a   1.000
_cell.length_b   1.000
_cell.length_c   1.000
_cell.angle_alpha   90.00
_cell.angle_beta   90.00
_cell.angle_gamma   90.00
#
_symmetry.space_group_name_H-M   'P 1'
#
loop_
_entity.id
_entity.type
_entity.pdbx_description
1 polymer ?
#
loop_
_entity_poly.entity_id
_entity_poly.type
_entity_poly.pdbx_seq_one_letter_code
_entity_poly.pdbx_strand_id
1 'polypeptide(L)'
;MIPPFCPMKKAAPSRLTLLHETKLKHKRIALAVHQRATRQTRQKIAWAIVHCPEETLKSARETLARQIQRCGNLPRYRAWARLLSGPPEIAAKQLLREDARVQQRNSCHPFGNALSIYEAHHPKRSD
;
A
#
# COMPACT_ATOMS: atom_id res chain seq x y z
N MET A 1 -25.66 -37.19 -36.56
CA MET A 1 -25.43 -36.80 -36.32
C MET A 1 -25.07 -36.25 -35.44
N ILE A 2 -24.83 -35.95 -34.85
CA ILE A 2 -24.43 -35.50 -34.13
C ILE A 2 -24.24 -34.90 -33.43
N PRO A 3 -24.13 -34.82 -32.82
CA PRO A 3 -23.99 -34.36 -32.04
C PRO A 3 -23.59 -33.84 -31.35
N PRO A 4 -23.45 -33.76 -30.91
CA PRO A 4 -23.23 -33.41 -30.26
C PRO A 4 -22.77 -32.86 -29.40
N PHE A 5 -22.36 -32.56 -28.99
CA PHE A 5 -21.76 -32.02 -28.26
C PHE A 5 -22.26 -31.32 -27.59
N CYS A 6 -22.80 -31.31 -27.71
CA CYS A 6 -23.30 -30.72 -27.16
C CYS A 6 -23.30 -30.69 -25.94
N PRO A 7 -23.31 -31.08 -25.46
CA PRO A 7 -23.43 -31.01 -24.40
C PRO A 7 -22.97 -30.29 -23.51
N MET A 8 -22.71 -29.93 -23.74
CA MET A 8 -22.33 -29.34 -23.27
C MET A 8 -22.54 -28.88 -22.38
N LYS A 9 -22.67 -29.12 -22.43
CA LYS A 9 -22.87 -29.03 -21.70
C LYS A 9 -22.62 -28.23 -20.85
N LYS A 10 -22.99 -27.68 -21.03
CA LYS A 10 -23.12 -26.96 -19.99
C LYS A 10 -23.56 -27.67 -18.91
N ALA A 11 -22.94 -28.63 -18.63
CA ALA A 11 -23.04 -29.34 -17.41
C ALA A 11 -22.83 -28.40 -16.27
N ALA A 12 -23.51 -28.61 -15.18
CA ALA A 12 -23.24 -27.85 -13.96
C ALA A 12 -21.77 -27.97 -13.59
N PRO A 13 -21.13 -26.86 -13.15
CA PRO A 13 -19.72 -26.94 -12.78
C PRO A 13 -19.52 -27.95 -11.66
N SER A 14 -18.37 -28.59 -11.66
CA SER A 14 -18.01 -29.54 -10.62
C SER A 14 -17.89 -28.85 -9.30
N ARG A 15 -17.96 -29.62 -8.21
CA ARG A 15 -17.73 -29.10 -6.88
C ARG A 15 -16.40 -28.38 -6.76
N LEU A 16 -15.35 -28.94 -7.35
CA LEU A 16 -14.02 -28.34 -7.33
C LEU A 16 -13.99 -27.00 -8.05
N THR A 17 -14.69 -26.89 -9.18
CA THR A 17 -14.78 -25.63 -9.92
C THR A 17 -15.48 -24.56 -9.10
N LEU A 18 -16.60 -24.89 -8.45
CA LEU A 18 -17.33 -23.95 -7.61
C LEU A 18 -16.50 -23.49 -6.43
N LEU A 19 -15.79 -24.41 -5.77
CA LEU A 19 -14.90 -24.05 -4.66
C LEU A 19 -13.77 -23.14 -5.11
N HIS A 20 -13.20 -23.42 -6.28
CA HIS A 20 -12.13 -22.60 -6.84
C HIS A 20 -12.62 -21.18 -7.14
N GLU A 21 -13.79 -21.04 -7.75
CA GLU A 21 -14.39 -19.74 -8.04
C GLU A 21 -14.69 -18.96 -6.77
N THR A 22 -15.18 -19.63 -5.74
CA THR A 22 -15.45 -19.02 -4.44
C THR A 22 -14.17 -18.49 -3.82
N LYS A 23 -13.09 -19.28 -3.85
CA LYS A 23 -11.79 -18.84 -3.32
C LYS A 23 -11.25 -17.63 -4.07
N LEU A 24 -11.36 -17.61 -5.40
CA LEU A 24 -10.93 -16.45 -6.20
C LEU A 24 -11.73 -15.20 -5.85
N LYS A 25 -13.03 -15.35 -5.65
CA LYS A 25 -13.89 -14.24 -5.26
C LYS A 25 -13.48 -13.68 -3.91
N HIS A 26 -13.23 -14.55 -2.93
CA HIS A 26 -12.77 -14.14 -1.61
C HIS A 26 -11.42 -13.44 -1.68
N LYS A 27 -10.49 -13.92 -2.50
CA LYS A 27 -9.19 -13.28 -2.68
C LYS A 27 -9.33 -11.87 -3.28
N ARG A 28 -10.22 -11.69 -4.26
CA ARG A 28 -10.47 -10.38 -4.86
C ARG A 28 -11.03 -9.39 -3.84
N ILE A 29 -11.97 -9.83 -3.02
CA ILE A 29 -12.56 -8.99 -1.97
C ILE A 29 -11.50 -8.63 -0.94
N ALA A 30 -10.71 -9.59 -0.49
CA ALA A 30 -9.66 -9.36 0.48
C ALA A 30 -8.61 -8.37 -0.07
N LEU A 31 -8.23 -8.51 -1.33
CA LEU A 31 -7.28 -7.60 -1.98
C LEU A 31 -7.84 -6.18 -2.07
N ALA A 32 -9.11 -6.04 -2.44
CA ALA A 32 -9.76 -4.73 -2.53
C ALA A 32 -9.80 -4.04 -1.16
N VAL A 33 -10.12 -4.78 -0.10
CA VAL A 33 -10.13 -4.27 1.27
C VAL A 33 -8.73 -3.83 1.68
N HIS A 34 -7.72 -4.65 1.39
CA HIS A 34 -6.33 -4.34 1.70
C HIS A 34 -5.85 -3.08 0.96
N GLN A 35 -6.17 -2.96 -0.32
CA GLN A 35 -5.80 -1.77 -1.11
C GLN A 35 -6.45 -0.50 -0.56
N ARG A 36 -7.70 -0.60 -0.14
CA ARG A 36 -8.40 0.54 0.46
C ARG A 36 -7.74 0.95 1.77
N ALA A 37 -7.43 0.00 2.63
CA ALA A 37 -6.77 0.27 3.90
C ALA A 37 -5.40 0.90 3.69
N THR A 38 -4.63 0.38 2.74
CA THR A 38 -3.32 0.92 2.38
C THR A 38 -3.43 2.37 1.90
N ARG A 39 -4.43 2.64 1.05
CA ARG A 39 -4.67 3.99 0.53
C ARG A 39 -5.01 4.96 1.65
N GLN A 40 -5.89 4.56 2.56
CA GLN A 40 -6.27 5.38 3.70
C GLN A 40 -5.08 5.67 4.60
N THR A 41 -4.26 4.65 4.87
CA THR A 41 -3.04 4.80 5.66
C THR A 41 -2.09 5.81 5.02
N ARG A 42 -1.87 5.68 3.70
CA ARG A 42 -0.99 6.60 2.97
C ARG A 42 -1.52 8.02 2.95
N GLN A 43 -2.83 8.20 2.89
CA GLN A 43 -3.45 9.52 2.96
C GLN A 43 -3.19 10.18 4.32
N LYS A 44 -3.27 9.42 5.41
CA LYS A 44 -2.97 9.92 6.74
C LYS A 44 -1.50 10.30 6.86
N ILE A 45 -0.61 9.48 6.32
CA ILE A 45 0.82 9.76 6.30
C ILE A 45 1.11 11.03 5.49
N ALA A 46 0.48 11.16 4.32
CA ALA A 46 0.65 12.34 3.47
C ALA A 46 0.20 13.61 4.19
N TRP A 47 -0.90 13.54 4.95
CA TRP A 47 -1.34 14.65 5.78
C TRP A 47 -0.25 15.06 6.77
N ALA A 48 0.34 14.09 7.45
CA ALA A 48 1.41 14.36 8.43
C ALA A 48 2.63 14.98 7.76
N ILE A 49 2.99 14.53 6.56
CA ILE A 49 4.12 15.09 5.82
C ILE A 49 3.89 16.56 5.49
N VAL A 50 2.67 16.91 5.07
CA VAL A 50 2.35 18.28 4.64
C VAL A 50 2.17 19.21 5.84
N HIS A 51 1.49 18.76 6.88
CA HIS A 51 1.12 19.62 8.01
C HIS A 51 2.13 19.61 9.17
N CYS A 52 2.91 18.53 9.30
CA CYS A 52 3.94 18.40 10.32
C CYS A 52 5.26 17.97 9.68
N PRO A 53 5.79 18.74 8.72
CA PRO A 53 6.93 18.27 7.92
C PRO A 53 8.19 18.05 8.72
N GLU A 54 8.53 18.93 9.65
CA GLU A 54 9.77 18.83 10.41
C GLU A 54 9.83 17.53 11.20
N GLU A 55 8.80 17.26 11.98
CA GLU A 55 8.70 16.06 12.81
C GLU A 55 8.63 14.80 11.97
N THR A 56 7.77 14.81 10.95
CA THR A 56 7.53 13.65 10.09
C THR A 56 8.77 13.29 9.29
N LEU A 57 9.42 14.27 8.67
CA LEU A 57 10.60 14.03 7.86
C LEU A 57 11.82 13.64 8.70
N LYS A 58 11.96 14.20 9.89
CA LYS A 58 13.03 13.80 10.80
C LYS A 58 12.89 12.34 11.18
N SER A 59 11.69 11.93 11.59
CA SER A 59 11.40 10.54 11.95
C SER A 59 11.61 9.61 10.77
N ALA A 60 11.22 10.03 9.56
CA ALA A 60 11.40 9.24 8.35
C ALA A 60 12.87 9.06 8.01
N ARG A 61 13.69 10.11 8.16
CA ARG A 61 15.13 10.01 7.90
C ARG A 61 15.81 9.04 8.87
N GLU A 62 15.42 9.08 10.13
CA GLU A 62 15.94 8.15 11.14
C GLU A 62 15.56 6.71 10.82
N THR A 63 14.31 6.49 10.43
CA THR A 63 13.83 5.17 10.05
C THR A 63 14.56 4.66 8.80
N LEU A 64 14.72 5.53 7.82
CA LEU A 64 15.42 5.18 6.57
C LEU A 64 16.87 4.80 6.84
N ALA A 65 17.55 5.56 7.71
CA ALA A 65 18.94 5.25 8.07
C ALA A 65 19.05 3.85 8.69
N ARG A 66 18.10 3.49 9.56
CA ARG A 66 18.06 2.15 10.15
C ARG A 66 17.78 1.07 9.11
N GLN A 67 16.89 1.33 8.15
CA GLN A 67 16.60 0.40 7.07
C GLN A 67 17.82 0.16 6.20
N ILE A 68 18.54 1.21 5.84
CA ILE A 68 19.75 1.12 5.04
C ILE A 68 20.83 0.33 5.78
N GLN A 69 20.98 0.58 7.07
CA GLN A 69 21.95 -0.13 7.91
C GLN A 69 21.64 -1.62 7.97
N ARG A 70 20.36 -1.98 8.02
CA ARG A 70 19.92 -3.36 8.13
C ARG A 70 19.92 -4.10 6.80
N CYS A 71 19.49 -3.43 5.73
CA CYS A 71 19.21 -4.07 4.44
C CYS A 71 20.16 -3.64 3.32
N GLY A 72 21.01 -2.64 3.55
CA GLY A 72 21.89 -2.09 2.52
C GLY A 72 21.27 -0.89 1.81
N ASN A 73 22.10 -0.20 1.04
CA ASN A 73 21.66 1.03 0.34
C ASN A 73 21.03 0.67 -1.00
N LEU A 74 19.81 0.17 -0.96
CA LEU A 74 19.08 -0.27 -2.14
C LEU A 74 18.52 0.93 -2.93
N PRO A 75 18.28 0.77 -4.25
CA PRO A 75 17.75 1.87 -5.07
C PRO A 75 16.46 2.48 -4.53
N ARG A 76 15.56 1.68 -3.97
CA ARG A 76 14.31 2.17 -3.40
C ARG A 76 14.55 3.05 -2.17
N TYR A 77 15.56 2.76 -1.39
CA TYR A 77 15.94 3.59 -0.24
C TYR A 77 16.61 4.88 -0.69
N ARG A 78 17.44 4.82 -1.72
CA ARG A 78 18.04 6.03 -2.28
C ARG A 78 16.97 6.97 -2.86
N ALA A 79 15.95 6.40 -3.48
CA ALA A 79 14.82 7.20 -4.00
C ALA A 79 14.13 7.95 -2.87
N TRP A 80 13.88 7.29 -1.74
CA TRP A 80 13.27 7.94 -0.58
C TRP A 80 14.21 8.99 0.04
N ALA A 81 15.50 8.72 0.08
CA ALA A 81 16.46 9.70 0.58
C ALA A 81 16.40 11.01 -0.22
N ARG A 82 16.27 10.91 -1.54
CA ARG A 82 16.11 12.10 -2.40
C ARG A 82 14.80 12.82 -2.12
N LEU A 83 13.72 12.08 -1.98
CA LEU A 83 12.40 12.66 -1.70
C LEU A 83 12.38 13.36 -0.34
N LEU A 84 13.02 12.77 0.66
CA LEU A 84 13.08 13.35 2.00
C LEU A 84 13.96 14.61 2.07
N SER A 85 14.84 14.79 1.08
CA SER A 85 15.68 15.98 1.00
C SER A 85 15.00 17.13 0.25
N GLY A 86 13.88 16.86 -0.42
CA GLY A 86 13.14 17.85 -1.19
C GLY A 86 11.93 18.39 -0.45
N PRO A 87 11.06 19.12 -1.17
CA PRO A 87 9.86 19.69 -0.56
C PRO A 87 8.92 18.60 -0.02
N PRO A 88 8.30 18.82 1.15
CA PRO A 88 7.38 17.84 1.74
C PRO A 88 6.21 17.48 0.83
N GLU A 89 5.68 18.45 0.11
CA GLU A 89 4.53 18.24 -0.78
C GLU A 89 4.84 17.23 -1.87
N ILE A 90 6.07 17.23 -2.37
CA ILE A 90 6.49 16.28 -3.41
C ILE A 90 6.59 14.87 -2.82
N ALA A 91 7.15 14.73 -1.63
CA ALA A 91 7.23 13.44 -0.95
C ALA A 91 5.83 12.87 -0.70
N ALA A 92 4.90 13.69 -0.23
CA ALA A 92 3.52 13.28 0.00
C ALA A 92 2.84 12.83 -1.31
N LYS A 93 3.04 13.60 -2.37
CA LYS A 93 2.46 13.29 -3.67
C LYS A 93 2.99 11.97 -4.22
N GLN A 94 4.29 11.74 -4.10
CA GLN A 94 4.91 10.50 -4.56
C GLN A 94 4.44 9.29 -3.76
N LEU A 95 4.21 9.45 -2.46
CA LEU A 95 3.69 8.38 -1.63
C LEU A 95 2.28 7.97 -2.04
N LEU A 96 1.47 8.91 -2.52
CA LEU A 96 0.10 8.65 -2.93
C LEU A 96 -0.03 8.05 -4.32
N ARG A 97 1.06 7.95 -5.08
CA ARG A 97 1.03 7.34 -6.41
C ARG A 97 0.77 5.84 -6.30
N GLU A 98 -0.03 5.34 -7.21
CA GLU A 98 -0.43 3.93 -7.22
C GLU A 98 0.04 3.18 -8.47
N ASP A 99 0.81 3.83 -9.36
CA ASP A 99 1.29 3.18 -10.57
C ASP A 99 2.39 2.15 -10.26
N ALA A 100 2.53 1.17 -11.14
CA ALA A 100 3.44 0.04 -10.93
C ALA A 100 4.88 0.47 -10.72
N ARG A 101 5.30 1.58 -11.33
CA ARG A 101 6.68 2.07 -11.27
C ARG A 101 7.12 2.42 -9.85
N VAL A 102 6.19 2.83 -9.00
CA VAL A 102 6.52 3.29 -7.65
C VAL A 102 6.06 2.33 -6.56
N GLN A 103 5.41 1.23 -6.91
CA GLN A 103 4.86 0.32 -5.91
C GLN A 103 5.92 -0.27 -4.99
N GLN A 104 7.04 -0.72 -5.54
CA GLN A 104 8.11 -1.29 -4.73
C GLN A 104 8.70 -0.26 -3.78
N ARG A 105 8.95 0.95 -4.26
CA ARG A 105 9.42 2.06 -3.42
C ARG A 105 8.41 2.37 -2.32
N ASN A 106 7.13 2.50 -2.68
CA ASN A 106 6.10 2.91 -1.74
C ASN A 106 5.75 1.81 -0.73
N SER A 107 5.98 0.54 -1.05
CA SER A 107 5.81 -0.54 -0.08
C SER A 107 6.89 -0.53 1.00
N CYS A 108 8.01 0.15 0.75
CA CYS A 108 9.14 0.24 1.66
C CYS A 108 9.34 1.67 2.20
N HIS A 109 8.27 2.46 2.28
CA HIS A 109 8.36 3.84 2.76
C HIS A 109 8.81 3.90 4.23
N PRO A 110 9.58 4.93 4.60
CA PRO A 110 10.10 5.04 5.97
C PRO A 110 9.20 5.84 6.91
N PHE A 111 7.91 5.87 6.66
CA PHE A 111 6.96 6.70 7.40
C PHE A 111 6.15 5.92 8.43
N GLY A 112 6.71 4.86 9.02
CA GLY A 112 6.00 4.06 10.01
C GLY A 112 5.52 4.87 11.21
N ASN A 113 6.28 5.89 11.63
CA ASN A 113 5.92 6.71 12.77
C ASN A 113 4.97 7.87 12.43
N ALA A 114 4.74 8.13 11.15
CA ALA A 114 3.88 9.23 10.73
C ALA A 114 2.42 9.03 11.12
N LEU A 115 1.97 7.79 11.22
CA LEU A 115 0.63 7.50 11.70
C LEU A 115 0.40 7.97 13.13
N SER A 116 1.41 7.80 13.99
CA SER A 116 1.34 8.29 15.38
C SER A 116 1.24 9.82 15.41
N ILE A 117 1.95 10.49 14.51
CA ILE A 117 1.88 11.95 14.39
C ILE A 117 0.48 12.37 13.95
N TYR A 118 -0.06 11.70 12.93
CA TYR A 118 -1.42 11.97 12.46
C TYR A 118 -2.44 11.76 13.58
N GLU A 119 -2.35 10.66 14.31
CA GLU A 119 -3.28 10.32 15.38
C GLU A 119 -3.19 11.30 16.55
N ALA A 120 -2.02 11.85 16.83
CA ALA A 120 -1.86 12.87 17.85
C ALA A 120 -2.64 14.15 17.51
N HIS A 121 -2.75 14.48 16.22
CA HIS A 121 -3.51 15.64 15.76
C HIS A 121 -4.98 15.31 15.45
N HIS A 122 -5.34 14.05 15.39
CA HIS A 122 -6.69 13.58 15.10
C HIS A 122 -7.07 12.48 16.08
N PRO A 123 -7.21 12.81 17.38
CA PRO A 123 -7.52 11.77 18.36
C PRO A 123 -8.88 11.15 18.06
N LYS A 124 -8.92 9.83 18.13
CA LYS A 124 -10.18 9.12 17.97
C LYS A 124 -11.08 9.46 19.15
N ARG A 125 -12.31 9.81 18.85
CA ARG A 125 -13.29 10.00 19.90
C ARG A 125 -13.57 8.64 20.53
N SER A 126 -13.33 8.56 21.82
CA SER A 126 -13.76 7.39 22.57
C SER A 126 -15.25 7.53 22.82
N ASP A 127 -16.03 6.69 22.23
CA ASP A 127 -17.47 6.69 22.42
C ASP A 127 -17.84 5.82 23.62
#